data_749f0ba4ad5d1bfbd4252658704f1af4
#
_entry.id   749f0ba4ad5d1bfbd4252658704f1af4
#
_cell.length_a   1.000
_cell.length_b   1.000
_cell.length_c   1.000
_cell.angle_alpha   90.00
_cell.angle_beta   90.00
_cell.angle_gamma   90.00
#
_symmetry.space_group_name_H-M   'P 1'
#
loop_
_entity.id
_entity.type
_entity.pdbx_description
1 polymer ?
#
loop_
_entity_poly.entity_id
_entity_poly.type
_entity_poly.pdbx_seq_one_letter_code
_entity_poly.pdbx_strand_id
1 'polypeptide(L)'
;MTEIKPTVKAKIDKVFAQQKDYALELRKSDYRQRLAVLKRFETAFRAAHDKIHESAAADFGKPGAEVDLAEIMPVLTELKHVRKHLKEWMKPEPVKVTISMLGTKSKIVKEPKGVTLVVSPWNYPFNLTFGPMIWAIAAGNTCLLYTSDAADEEDS
;
A
#
# COMPACT_ATOMS: atom_id res chain seq x y z
N MET A 1 25.64 8.83 -13.01
CA MET A 1 24.45 9.16 -12.19
C MET A 1 23.74 10.28 -12.93
N THR A 2 22.57 10.01 -13.47
CA THR A 2 21.77 11.02 -14.18
C THR A 2 21.20 11.98 -13.13
N GLU A 3 21.46 13.27 -13.29
CA GLU A 3 20.98 14.29 -12.35
C GLU A 3 19.46 14.50 -12.57
N ILE A 4 18.68 14.38 -11.49
CA ILE A 4 17.21 14.55 -11.56
C ILE A 4 16.90 16.02 -11.91
N LYS A 5 16.06 16.25 -12.93
CA LYS A 5 15.62 17.60 -13.32
C LYS A 5 15.05 18.34 -12.09
N PRO A 6 15.46 19.61 -11.83
CA PRO A 6 15.03 20.36 -10.63
C PRO A 6 13.51 20.45 -10.46
N THR A 7 12.75 20.51 -11.55
CA THR A 7 11.28 20.56 -11.56
C THR A 7 10.65 19.28 -11.05
N VAL A 8 11.20 18.12 -11.39
CA VAL A 8 10.78 16.79 -10.95
C VAL A 8 11.05 16.63 -9.46
N LYS A 9 12.27 16.97 -9.05
CA LYS A 9 12.64 16.95 -7.65
C LYS A 9 11.69 17.78 -6.80
N ALA A 10 11.34 18.99 -7.24
CA ALA A 10 10.41 19.86 -6.53
C ALA A 10 8.99 19.26 -6.42
N LYS A 11 8.51 18.56 -7.48
CA LYS A 11 7.23 17.84 -7.42
C LYS A 11 7.27 16.70 -6.40
N ILE A 12 8.32 15.88 -6.43
CA ILE A 12 8.52 14.77 -5.49
C ILE A 12 8.57 15.30 -4.06
N ASP A 13 9.38 16.31 -3.80
CA ASP A 13 9.54 16.92 -2.48
C ASP A 13 8.20 17.46 -1.94
N LYS A 14 7.40 18.10 -2.80
CA LYS A 14 6.06 18.60 -2.45
C LYS A 14 5.10 17.47 -2.08
N VAL A 15 5.00 16.43 -2.92
CA VAL A 15 4.11 15.30 -2.67
C VAL A 15 4.57 14.55 -1.41
N PHE A 16 5.87 14.35 -1.23
CA PHE A 16 6.41 13.69 -0.04
C PHE A 16 6.10 14.47 1.23
N ALA A 17 6.24 15.81 1.22
CA ALA A 17 5.90 16.65 2.36
C ALA A 17 4.41 16.51 2.73
N GLN A 18 3.50 16.59 1.75
CA GLN A 18 2.07 16.39 1.97
C GLN A 18 1.75 15.00 2.55
N GLN A 19 2.40 13.96 2.02
CA GLN A 19 2.23 12.59 2.51
C GLN A 19 2.76 12.43 3.95
N LYS A 20 3.85 13.10 4.29
CA LYS A 20 4.44 13.09 5.64
C LYS A 20 3.50 13.70 6.66
N ASP A 21 2.89 14.84 6.35
CA ASP A 21 1.94 15.50 7.23
C ASP A 21 0.69 14.63 7.43
N TYR A 22 0.14 14.09 6.36
CA TYR A 22 -1.02 13.20 6.43
C TYR A 22 -0.72 11.88 7.18
N ALA A 23 0.51 11.36 7.06
CA ALA A 23 0.94 10.16 7.80
C ALA A 23 0.87 10.35 9.32
N LEU A 24 1.11 11.58 9.83
CA LEU A 24 0.97 11.89 11.26
C LEU A 24 -0.49 11.81 11.72
N GLU A 25 -1.44 12.19 10.87
CA GLU A 25 -2.87 12.03 11.15
C GLU A 25 -3.27 10.55 11.13
N LEU A 26 -2.77 9.78 10.14
CA LEU A 26 -3.07 8.35 10.02
C LEU A 26 -2.53 7.52 11.19
N ARG A 27 -1.51 7.97 11.90
CA ARG A 27 -1.04 7.30 13.13
C ARG A 27 -2.14 7.16 14.18
N LYS A 28 -3.12 8.09 14.19
CA LYS A 28 -4.26 8.09 15.13
C LYS A 28 -5.43 7.26 14.62
N SER A 29 -5.37 6.73 13.39
CA SER A 29 -6.46 5.99 12.77
C SER A 29 -6.74 4.67 13.48
N ASP A 30 -8.01 4.38 13.70
CA ASP A 30 -8.46 3.08 14.20
C ASP A 30 -8.61 2.05 13.07
N TYR A 31 -8.88 0.78 13.44
CA TYR A 31 -9.05 -0.29 12.46
C TYR A 31 -10.23 -0.07 11.52
N ARG A 32 -11.30 0.63 11.95
CA ARG A 32 -12.50 0.88 11.14
C ARG A 32 -12.21 1.87 10.03
N GLN A 33 -11.43 2.90 10.33
CA GLN A 33 -11.01 3.91 9.36
C GLN A 33 -10.11 3.26 8.29
N ARG A 34 -9.12 2.45 8.68
CA ARG A 34 -8.26 1.74 7.73
C ARG A 34 -9.04 0.72 6.90
N LEU A 35 -9.96 -0.02 7.54
CA LEU A 35 -10.85 -0.95 6.86
C LEU A 35 -11.74 -0.26 5.83
N ALA A 36 -12.24 0.96 6.11
CA ALA A 36 -13.04 1.72 5.17
C ALA A 36 -12.25 2.12 3.91
N VAL A 37 -10.96 2.48 4.06
CA VAL A 37 -10.07 2.77 2.93
C VAL A 37 -9.88 1.51 2.07
N LEU A 38 -9.55 0.38 2.70
CA LEU A 38 -9.37 -0.90 1.99
C LEU A 38 -10.63 -1.37 1.26
N LYS A 39 -11.81 -1.15 1.85
CA LYS A 39 -13.09 -1.47 1.18
C LYS A 39 -13.33 -0.58 -0.05
N ARG A 40 -13.06 0.72 0.05
CA ARG A 40 -13.17 1.63 -1.11
C ARG A 40 -12.22 1.22 -2.22
N PHE A 41 -10.98 0.89 -1.86
CA PHE A 41 -10.01 0.39 -2.82
C PHE A 41 -10.52 -0.89 -3.50
N GLU A 42 -11.01 -1.89 -2.73
CA GLU A 42 -11.56 -3.13 -3.29
C GLU A 42 -12.70 -2.86 -4.27
N THR A 43 -13.62 -1.95 -3.94
CA THR A 43 -14.73 -1.59 -4.82
C THR A 43 -14.23 -0.98 -6.13
N ALA A 44 -13.28 -0.04 -6.06
CA ALA A 44 -12.69 0.59 -7.23
C ALA A 44 -11.89 -0.42 -8.08
N PHE A 45 -11.11 -1.29 -7.44
CA PHE A 45 -10.31 -2.31 -8.11
C PHE A 45 -11.19 -3.32 -8.87
N ARG A 46 -12.28 -3.78 -8.25
CA ARG A 46 -13.26 -4.66 -8.91
C ARG A 46 -13.97 -3.98 -10.07
N ALA A 47 -14.30 -2.70 -9.94
CA ALA A 47 -14.92 -1.93 -11.01
C ALA A 47 -13.96 -1.67 -12.19
N ALA A 48 -12.65 -1.75 -11.97
CA ALA A 48 -11.64 -1.60 -13.00
C ALA A 48 -11.27 -2.91 -13.72
N HIS A 49 -11.95 -4.04 -13.42
CA HIS A 49 -11.64 -5.36 -13.95
C HIS A 49 -11.40 -5.38 -15.46
N ASP A 50 -12.37 -4.89 -16.25
CA ASP A 50 -12.28 -4.90 -17.71
C ASP A 50 -11.13 -4.02 -18.23
N LYS A 51 -10.90 -2.86 -17.59
CA LYS A 51 -9.77 -1.97 -17.92
C LYS A 51 -8.43 -2.61 -17.65
N ILE A 52 -8.31 -3.40 -16.57
CA ILE A 52 -7.09 -4.16 -16.25
C ILE A 52 -6.82 -5.18 -17.35
N HIS A 53 -7.85 -5.90 -17.81
CA HIS A 53 -7.74 -6.85 -18.91
C HIS A 53 -7.34 -6.16 -20.22
N GLU A 54 -7.99 -5.06 -20.58
CA GLU A 54 -7.68 -4.27 -21.77
C GLU A 54 -6.22 -3.78 -21.75
N SER A 55 -5.77 -3.22 -20.64
CA SER A 55 -4.39 -2.74 -20.51
C SER A 55 -3.37 -3.87 -20.61
N ALA A 56 -3.60 -4.99 -19.90
CA ALA A 56 -2.68 -6.12 -19.92
C ALA A 56 -2.62 -6.80 -21.31
N ALA A 57 -3.73 -6.82 -22.04
CA ALA A 57 -3.77 -7.31 -23.42
C ALA A 57 -3.04 -6.36 -24.37
N ALA A 58 -3.19 -5.05 -24.21
CA ALA A 58 -2.53 -4.04 -25.04
C ALA A 58 -1.01 -4.03 -24.84
N ASP A 59 -0.54 -4.08 -23.58
CA ASP A 59 0.89 -3.95 -23.26
C ASP A 59 1.67 -5.25 -23.46
N PHE A 60 1.06 -6.41 -23.15
CA PHE A 60 1.77 -7.69 -23.11
C PHE A 60 1.10 -8.81 -23.89
N GLY A 61 -0.08 -8.58 -24.46
CA GLY A 61 -0.86 -9.64 -25.08
C GLY A 61 -1.29 -10.75 -24.10
N LYS A 62 -1.37 -10.46 -22.79
CA LYS A 62 -1.72 -11.45 -21.76
C LYS A 62 -3.14 -11.97 -21.97
N PRO A 63 -3.35 -13.31 -21.96
CA PRO A 63 -4.69 -13.86 -21.96
C PRO A 63 -5.47 -13.47 -20.69
N GLY A 64 -6.77 -13.25 -20.81
CA GLY A 64 -7.61 -12.85 -19.67
C GLY A 64 -7.50 -13.78 -18.46
N ALA A 65 -7.44 -15.09 -18.68
CA ALA A 65 -7.27 -16.06 -17.59
C ALA A 65 -5.94 -15.89 -16.84
N GLU A 66 -4.86 -15.52 -17.51
CA GLU A 66 -3.58 -15.22 -16.87
C GLU A 66 -3.68 -13.92 -16.03
N VAL A 67 -4.32 -12.90 -16.58
CA VAL A 67 -4.55 -11.63 -15.85
C VAL A 67 -5.36 -11.87 -14.58
N ASP A 68 -6.43 -12.67 -14.67
CA ASP A 68 -7.23 -13.02 -13.50
C ASP A 68 -6.42 -13.76 -12.44
N LEU A 69 -5.65 -14.77 -12.83
CA LEU A 69 -4.91 -15.63 -11.91
C LEU A 69 -3.68 -14.96 -11.31
N ALA A 70 -2.96 -14.15 -12.09
CA ALA A 70 -1.67 -13.61 -11.69
C ALA A 70 -1.73 -12.15 -11.19
N GLU A 71 -2.75 -11.39 -11.61
CA GLU A 71 -2.86 -9.96 -11.28
C GLU A 71 -4.05 -9.66 -10.36
N ILE A 72 -5.26 -10.13 -10.71
CA ILE A 72 -6.48 -9.75 -10.03
C ILE A 72 -6.72 -10.58 -8.77
N MET A 73 -6.66 -11.90 -8.89
CA MET A 73 -6.95 -12.81 -7.80
C MET A 73 -5.97 -12.67 -6.61
N PRO A 74 -4.66 -12.49 -6.80
CA PRO A 74 -3.73 -12.24 -5.70
C PRO A 74 -4.09 -10.97 -4.92
N VAL A 75 -4.35 -9.85 -5.60
CA VAL A 75 -4.74 -8.58 -4.95
C VAL A 75 -6.01 -8.74 -4.13
N LEU A 76 -7.04 -9.39 -4.68
CA LEU A 76 -8.30 -9.63 -3.96
C LEU A 76 -8.13 -10.59 -2.78
N THR A 77 -7.23 -11.56 -2.90
CA THR A 77 -6.90 -12.51 -1.82
C THR A 77 -6.20 -11.79 -0.68
N GLU A 78 -5.22 -10.94 -0.98
CA GLU A 78 -4.54 -10.09 0.01
C GLU A 78 -5.54 -9.16 0.73
N LEU A 79 -6.40 -8.47 -0.02
CA LEU A 79 -7.45 -7.64 0.55
C LEU A 79 -8.35 -8.41 1.52
N LYS A 80 -8.81 -9.58 1.12
CA LYS A 80 -9.65 -10.45 1.96
C LYS A 80 -8.91 -10.86 3.24
N HIS A 81 -7.65 -11.25 3.11
CA HIS A 81 -6.81 -11.66 4.24
C HIS A 81 -6.59 -10.51 5.22
N VAL A 82 -6.15 -9.37 4.73
CA VAL A 82 -5.89 -8.17 5.56
C VAL A 82 -7.17 -7.72 6.25
N ARG A 83 -8.28 -7.60 5.55
CA ARG A 83 -9.56 -7.17 6.13
C ARG A 83 -10.06 -8.09 7.23
N LYS A 84 -9.80 -9.38 7.12
CA LYS A 84 -10.19 -10.38 8.13
C LYS A 84 -9.38 -10.23 9.42
N HIS A 85 -8.09 -9.90 9.31
CA HIS A 85 -7.17 -9.95 10.45
C HIS A 85 -6.77 -8.57 11.01
N LEU A 86 -7.03 -7.47 10.28
CA LEU A 86 -6.59 -6.13 10.63
C LEU A 86 -6.92 -5.73 12.07
N LYS A 87 -8.15 -6.01 12.52
CA LYS A 87 -8.60 -5.70 13.89
C LYS A 87 -7.73 -6.39 14.95
N GLU A 88 -7.33 -7.64 14.68
CA GLU A 88 -6.51 -8.42 15.62
C GLU A 88 -5.07 -7.91 15.61
N TRP A 89 -4.51 -7.66 14.45
CA TRP A 89 -3.12 -7.17 14.32
C TRP A 89 -2.91 -5.80 14.95
N MET A 90 -3.95 -4.97 15.03
CA MET A 90 -3.89 -3.65 15.64
C MET A 90 -4.06 -3.66 17.17
N LYS A 91 -4.38 -4.82 17.76
CA LYS A 91 -4.48 -4.91 19.22
C LYS A 91 -3.10 -4.80 19.85
N PRO A 92 -2.99 -4.04 20.98
CA PRO A 92 -1.80 -4.06 21.78
C PRO A 92 -1.52 -5.47 22.33
N GLU A 93 -0.28 -5.91 22.26
CA GLU A 93 0.16 -7.22 22.78
C GLU A 93 0.66 -7.06 24.22
N PRO A 94 0.04 -7.71 25.22
CA PRO A 94 0.52 -7.63 26.58
C PRO A 94 1.88 -8.35 26.72
N VAL A 95 2.79 -7.73 27.46
CA VAL A 95 4.13 -8.29 27.75
C VAL A 95 4.19 -8.69 29.21
N LYS A 96 4.74 -9.87 29.48
CA LYS A 96 5.00 -10.30 30.85
C LYS A 96 6.04 -9.38 31.50
N VAL A 97 5.72 -8.90 32.67
CA VAL A 97 6.65 -8.08 33.47
C VAL A 97 7.47 -8.94 34.41
N THR A 98 8.70 -8.52 34.71
CA THR A 98 9.57 -9.16 35.69
C THR A 98 9.14 -8.79 37.12
N ILE A 99 9.61 -9.55 38.11
CA ILE A 99 9.30 -9.32 39.54
C ILE A 99 9.67 -7.89 39.96
N SER A 100 10.77 -7.37 39.43
CA SER A 100 11.22 -5.98 39.70
C SER A 100 10.26 -4.90 39.20
N MET A 101 9.31 -5.22 38.31
CA MET A 101 8.31 -4.33 37.77
C MET A 101 6.88 -4.68 38.22
N LEU A 102 6.76 -5.36 39.35
CA LEU A 102 5.47 -5.76 39.93
C LEU A 102 4.58 -4.52 40.13
N GLY A 103 3.32 -4.61 39.69
CA GLY A 103 2.39 -3.47 39.74
C GLY A 103 2.34 -2.62 38.47
N THR A 104 3.23 -2.84 37.48
CA THR A 104 3.16 -2.19 36.17
C THR A 104 2.46 -3.06 35.12
N LYS A 105 1.98 -2.41 34.05
CA LYS A 105 1.44 -3.10 32.85
C LYS A 105 2.25 -2.68 31.64
N SER A 106 2.87 -3.64 30.96
CA SER A 106 3.63 -3.40 29.74
C SER A 106 2.90 -3.97 28.53
N LYS A 107 2.98 -3.28 27.40
CA LYS A 107 2.38 -3.70 26.14
C LYS A 107 3.23 -3.27 24.96
N ILE A 108 3.21 -4.05 23.89
CA ILE A 108 3.76 -3.69 22.59
C ILE A 108 2.63 -3.07 21.77
N VAL A 109 2.86 -1.90 21.22
CA VAL A 109 1.93 -1.21 20.30
C VAL A 109 2.61 -1.09 18.94
N LYS A 110 1.93 -1.56 17.89
CA LYS A 110 2.41 -1.44 16.51
C LYS A 110 2.00 -0.07 15.97
N GLU A 111 2.97 0.72 15.51
CA GLU A 111 2.73 2.04 14.96
C GLU A 111 3.12 2.12 13.48
N PRO A 112 2.41 2.96 12.68
CA PRO A 112 2.79 3.23 11.30
C PRO A 112 4.18 3.86 11.23
N LYS A 113 4.95 3.50 10.20
CA LYS A 113 6.26 4.12 9.94
C LYS A 113 6.17 5.50 9.31
N GLY A 114 5.09 5.78 8.59
CA GLY A 114 4.86 7.06 7.93
C GLY A 114 4.62 6.94 6.44
N VAL A 115 5.53 7.42 5.61
CA VAL A 115 5.45 7.34 4.15
C VAL A 115 6.16 6.09 3.66
N THR A 116 5.49 5.28 2.87
CA THR A 116 6.03 4.08 2.22
C THR A 116 6.17 4.34 0.73
N LEU A 117 7.31 4.01 0.15
CA LEU A 117 7.50 3.99 -1.30
C LEU A 117 7.32 2.55 -1.79
N VAL A 118 6.47 2.37 -2.79
CA VAL A 118 6.33 1.11 -3.54
C VAL A 118 6.88 1.33 -4.93
N VAL A 119 7.92 0.59 -5.27
CA VAL A 119 8.51 0.56 -6.62
C VAL A 119 8.01 -0.70 -7.29
N SER A 120 7.22 -0.55 -8.34
CA SER A 120 6.59 -1.65 -9.04
C SER A 120 7.33 -1.99 -10.33
N PRO A 121 7.62 -3.28 -10.58
CA PRO A 121 8.13 -3.72 -11.86
C PRO A 121 7.01 -3.77 -12.90
N TRP A 122 7.40 -3.80 -14.17
CA TRP A 122 6.48 -3.79 -15.31
C TRP A 122 5.82 -5.14 -15.63
N ASN A 123 6.38 -6.28 -15.18
CA ASN A 123 5.92 -7.61 -15.60
C ASN A 123 4.60 -8.10 -14.96
N TYR A 124 4.33 -7.66 -13.72
CA TYR A 124 3.06 -7.89 -13.00
C TYR A 124 2.62 -6.59 -12.32
N PRO A 125 2.24 -5.57 -13.09
CA PRO A 125 2.11 -4.20 -12.59
C PRO A 125 1.02 -4.05 -11.54
N PHE A 126 -0.10 -4.75 -11.66
CA PHE A 126 -1.21 -4.62 -10.70
C PHE A 126 -0.93 -5.35 -9.39
N ASN A 127 -0.53 -6.62 -9.46
CA ASN A 127 -0.26 -7.44 -8.28
C ASN A 127 0.90 -6.85 -7.47
N LEU A 128 2.02 -6.55 -8.12
CA LEU A 128 3.25 -6.10 -7.44
C LEU A 128 3.19 -4.62 -6.99
N THR A 129 2.23 -3.85 -7.49
CA THR A 129 1.91 -2.50 -7.00
C THR A 129 0.94 -2.55 -5.83
N PHE A 130 -0.20 -3.21 -6.03
CA PHE A 130 -1.31 -3.13 -5.09
C PHE A 130 -1.16 -4.08 -3.90
N GLY A 131 -0.46 -5.20 -4.05
CA GLY A 131 -0.13 -6.08 -2.91
C GLY A 131 0.58 -5.31 -1.79
N PRO A 132 1.79 -4.77 -2.00
CA PRO A 132 2.49 -3.98 -0.99
C PRO A 132 1.73 -2.74 -0.51
N MET A 133 0.98 -2.06 -1.41
CA MET A 133 0.15 -0.91 -1.05
C MET A 133 -0.94 -1.28 -0.03
N ILE A 134 -1.60 -2.42 -0.20
CA ILE A 134 -2.62 -2.92 0.74
C ILE A 134 -2.04 -3.07 2.14
N TRP A 135 -0.84 -3.64 2.26
CA TRP A 135 -0.15 -3.82 3.53
C TRP A 135 0.29 -2.49 4.14
N ALA A 136 0.79 -1.55 3.31
CA ALA A 136 1.15 -0.22 3.76
C ALA A 136 -0.06 0.54 4.35
N ILE A 137 -1.21 0.51 3.66
CA ILE A 137 -2.46 1.13 4.11
C ILE A 137 -2.97 0.44 5.39
N ALA A 138 -2.94 -0.89 5.44
CA ALA A 138 -3.34 -1.66 6.62
C ALA A 138 -2.51 -1.30 7.86
N ALA A 139 -1.21 -1.10 7.68
CA ALA A 139 -0.32 -0.65 8.74
C ALA A 139 -0.54 0.83 9.13
N GLY A 140 -1.33 1.61 8.35
CA GLY A 140 -1.63 3.02 8.60
C GLY A 140 -0.61 3.98 8.02
N ASN A 141 0.15 3.53 7.03
CA ASN A 141 1.09 4.37 6.29
C ASN A 141 0.38 5.07 5.12
N THR A 142 0.95 6.18 4.66
CA THR A 142 0.71 6.70 3.33
C THR A 142 1.60 5.97 2.32
N CYS A 143 1.23 6.03 1.03
CA CYS A 143 1.93 5.29 0.00
C CYS A 143 2.23 6.18 -1.20
N LEU A 144 3.49 6.20 -1.63
CA LEU A 144 3.92 6.73 -2.91
C LEU A 144 4.14 5.53 -3.84
N LEU A 145 3.50 5.59 -5.00
CA LEU A 145 3.65 4.54 -6.02
C LEU A 145 4.57 5.08 -7.11
N TYR A 146 5.57 4.28 -7.45
CA TYR A 146 6.46 4.53 -8.58
C TYR A 146 6.35 3.34 -9.53
N THR A 147 5.91 3.62 -10.76
CA THR A 147 5.81 2.65 -11.84
C THR A 147 6.84 2.98 -12.91
N SER A 148 7.22 2.00 -13.75
CA SER A 148 8.19 2.20 -14.83
C SER A 148 7.77 3.29 -15.81
N ASP A 149 6.48 3.41 -16.11
CA ASP A 149 5.94 4.42 -17.02
C ASP A 149 6.17 5.86 -16.54
N ALA A 150 6.22 6.06 -15.22
CA ALA A 150 6.54 7.37 -14.65
C ALA A 150 7.98 7.83 -14.94
N ALA A 151 8.88 6.92 -15.36
CA ALA A 151 10.24 7.24 -15.77
C ALA A 151 10.32 7.59 -17.27
N ASP A 152 9.46 6.98 -18.09
CA ASP A 152 9.52 7.15 -19.55
C ASP A 152 8.81 8.43 -20.03
N GLU A 153 7.82 8.95 -19.29
CA GLU A 153 7.16 10.23 -19.59
C GLU A 153 8.10 11.45 -19.51
N GLU A 154 9.28 11.31 -18.92
CA GLU A 154 10.22 12.40 -18.75
C GLU A 154 11.33 12.46 -19.83
N ASP A 155 11.50 11.40 -20.61
CA ASP A 155 12.47 11.34 -21.71
C ASP A 155 11.84 11.62 -23.10
N SER A 156 10.54 11.93 -23.16
CA SER A 156 9.81 12.24 -24.38
C SER A 156 9.76 13.78 -24.63
#